data_f0b3d88c8e9b1048228e96b4c9c6b564
#
_entry.id   f0b3d88c8e9b1048228e96b4c9c6b564
#
_cell.length_a   1.000
_cell.length_b   1.000
_cell.length_c   1.000
_cell.angle_alpha   90.00
_cell.angle_beta   90.00
_cell.angle_gamma   90.00
#
_symmetry.space_group_name_H-M   'P 1'
#
loop_
_entity.id
_entity.type
_entity.pdbx_description
1 polymer ?
#
loop_
_entity_poly.entity_id
_entity_poly.type
_entity_poly.pdbx_seq_one_letter_code
_entity_poly.pdbx_strand_id
1 'polypeptide(L)'
;MDTIKTEKRVFPTNMLRVCVDQFTEDVKGRVYSKLSGTPIMFENCCELLLKTDAMFDRCGYPQTFQEKHDFNGKKVSNCYTSPEIFLADEELETKCGQLTTLDVFVSSRRNTSWQGIIKQVNKDAVIEFRSDIELLSGIKHLLMKGI
;
A
#
# COMPACT_ATOMS: atom_id res chain seq x y z
N MET A 1 -37.78 -5.10 5.72
CA MET A 1 -36.53 -5.64 5.20
C MET A 1 -35.38 -4.69 5.48
N ASP A 2 -34.46 -5.19 6.22
CA ASP A 2 -33.35 -4.38 6.64
C ASP A 2 -32.49 -4.03 5.46
N THR A 3 -32.53 -2.78 5.13
CA THR A 3 -31.49 -2.25 4.30
C THR A 3 -30.18 -2.43 5.05
N ILE A 4 -29.43 -3.42 4.66
CA ILE A 4 -28.06 -3.52 5.07
C ILE A 4 -27.40 -2.23 4.66
N LYS A 5 -27.18 -1.37 5.63
CA LYS A 5 -26.29 -0.24 5.40
C LYS A 5 -24.95 -0.83 5.09
N THR A 6 -24.65 -0.95 3.82
CA THR A 6 -23.27 -1.09 3.40
C THR A 6 -22.56 0.16 3.87
N GLU A 7 -21.88 0.04 4.99
CA GLU A 7 -20.95 1.08 5.38
C GLU A 7 -19.98 1.25 4.22
N LYS A 8 -19.95 2.45 3.67
CA LYS A 8 -18.95 2.80 2.68
C LYS A 8 -17.60 2.58 3.30
N ARG A 9 -16.85 1.63 2.76
CA ARG A 9 -15.46 1.47 3.14
C ARG A 9 -14.70 2.69 2.67
N VAL A 10 -14.07 3.38 3.62
CA VAL A 10 -13.16 4.46 3.32
C VAL A 10 -11.75 3.91 3.42
N PHE A 11 -11.02 3.97 2.32
CA PHE A 11 -9.65 3.51 2.28
C PHE A 11 -8.70 4.69 2.51
N PRO A 12 -7.68 4.52 3.36
CA PRO A 12 -6.70 5.58 3.56
C PRO A 12 -5.80 5.74 2.35
N THR A 13 -5.21 6.92 2.19
CA THR A 13 -4.32 7.23 1.07
C THR A 13 -3.00 6.44 1.12
N ASN A 14 -2.63 5.94 2.29
CA ASN A 14 -1.43 5.13 2.46
C ASN A 14 -1.66 3.63 2.22
N MET A 15 -2.82 3.26 1.72
CA MET A 15 -3.12 1.87 1.39
C MET A 15 -2.77 1.57 -0.06
N LEU A 16 -2.15 0.42 -0.26
CA LEU A 16 -1.92 -0.16 -1.58
C LEU A 16 -2.82 -1.38 -1.71
N ARG A 17 -3.67 -1.39 -2.74
CA ARG A 17 -4.43 -2.59 -3.07
C ARG A 17 -3.60 -3.43 -4.04
N VAL A 18 -2.98 -4.45 -3.50
CA VAL A 18 -2.10 -5.34 -4.26
C VAL A 18 -2.93 -6.49 -4.82
N CYS A 19 -3.14 -6.47 -6.11
CA CYS A 19 -3.88 -7.50 -6.82
C CYS A 19 -2.90 -8.52 -7.38
N VAL A 20 -2.82 -9.67 -6.74
CA VAL A 20 -1.89 -10.72 -7.15
C VAL A 20 -2.59 -11.60 -8.19
N ASP A 21 -2.02 -11.64 -9.37
CA ASP A 21 -2.58 -12.41 -10.49
C ASP A 21 -1.89 -13.76 -10.68
N GLN A 22 -0.59 -13.83 -10.40
CA GLN A 22 0.20 -15.05 -10.52
C GLN A 22 1.25 -15.12 -9.42
N PHE A 23 1.51 -16.34 -8.97
CA PHE A 23 2.59 -16.64 -8.05
C PHE A 23 3.21 -17.98 -8.44
N THR A 24 4.28 -17.92 -9.22
CA THR A 24 5.06 -19.10 -9.61
C THR A 24 6.44 -19.01 -8.97
N GLU A 25 7.40 -18.41 -9.68
CA GLU A 25 8.73 -18.15 -9.10
C GLU A 25 8.73 -16.87 -8.27
N ASP A 26 7.89 -15.91 -8.66
CA ASP A 26 7.73 -14.64 -7.94
C ASP A 26 6.29 -14.16 -8.07
N VAL A 27 5.98 -13.06 -7.39
CA VAL A 27 4.66 -12.47 -7.34
C VAL A 27 4.50 -11.52 -8.52
N LYS A 28 3.43 -11.68 -9.28
CA LYS A 28 3.09 -10.84 -10.41
C LYS A 28 1.68 -10.31 -10.26
N GLY A 29 1.47 -9.05 -10.60
CA GLY A 29 0.15 -8.45 -10.54
C GLY A 29 0.13 -6.96 -10.76
N ARG A 30 -0.79 -6.32 -10.07
CA ARG A 30 -1.05 -4.88 -10.21
C ARG A 30 -1.30 -4.26 -8.85
N VAL A 31 -0.89 -3.01 -8.69
CA VAL A 31 -1.18 -2.24 -7.49
C VAL A 31 -2.07 -1.07 -7.84
N TYR A 32 -3.13 -0.89 -7.07
CA TYR A 32 -3.99 0.28 -7.14
C TYR A 32 -3.84 1.09 -5.87
N SER A 33 -3.88 2.40 -6.02
CA SER A 33 -3.78 3.33 -4.90
C SER A 33 -4.59 4.57 -5.21
N LYS A 34 -5.12 5.21 -4.17
CA LYS A 34 -5.76 6.53 -4.33
C LYS A 34 -4.80 7.57 -4.90
N LEU A 35 -3.51 7.36 -4.74
CA LEU A 35 -2.47 8.30 -5.17
C LEU A 35 -2.05 8.14 -6.62
N SER A 36 -2.61 7.16 -7.33
CA SER A 36 -2.26 6.91 -8.73
C SER A 36 -3.52 6.68 -9.58
N GLY A 37 -3.63 7.40 -10.68
CA GLY A 37 -4.74 7.24 -11.62
C GLY A 37 -4.64 6.00 -12.50
N THR A 38 -3.48 5.36 -12.53
CA THR A 38 -3.24 4.16 -13.33
C THR A 38 -2.70 3.05 -12.46
N PRO A 39 -3.01 1.78 -12.79
CA PRO A 39 -2.45 0.67 -12.03
C PRO A 39 -0.93 0.59 -12.22
N ILE A 40 -0.26 0.17 -11.17
CA ILE A 40 1.19 -0.07 -11.19
C ILE A 40 1.40 -1.55 -11.45
N MET A 41 1.91 -1.87 -12.62
CA MET A 41 2.16 -3.26 -13.01
C MET A 41 3.50 -3.72 -12.46
N PHE A 42 3.54 -4.93 -11.90
CA PHE A 42 4.78 -5.52 -11.41
C PHE A 42 4.91 -6.98 -11.84
N GLU A 43 6.13 -7.36 -12.19
CA GLU A 43 6.46 -8.72 -12.62
C GLU A 43 7.11 -9.54 -11.51
N ASN A 44 7.55 -8.88 -10.43
CA ASN A 44 8.20 -9.50 -9.30
C ASN A 44 8.10 -8.57 -8.08
N CYS A 45 8.48 -9.09 -6.92
CA CYS A 45 8.43 -8.34 -5.67
C CYS A 45 9.29 -7.09 -5.67
N CYS A 46 10.45 -7.15 -6.32
CA CYS A 46 11.32 -5.98 -6.44
C CYS A 46 10.65 -4.84 -7.18
N GLU A 47 9.99 -5.14 -8.31
CA GLU A 47 9.25 -4.13 -9.06
C GLU A 47 8.10 -3.56 -8.24
N LEU A 48 7.38 -4.43 -7.54
CA LEU A 48 6.31 -4.00 -6.65
C LEU A 48 6.81 -2.93 -5.69
N LEU A 49 7.89 -3.22 -4.99
CA LEU A 49 8.46 -2.32 -4.01
C LEU A 49 9.00 -1.03 -4.63
N LEU A 50 9.82 -1.17 -5.67
CA LEU A 50 10.49 -0.02 -6.29
C LEU A 50 9.49 0.94 -6.95
N LYS A 51 8.53 0.41 -7.67
CA LYS A 51 7.54 1.23 -8.36
C LYS A 51 6.59 1.93 -7.40
N THR A 52 6.17 1.25 -6.34
CA THR A 52 5.31 1.87 -5.33
C THR A 52 6.06 2.88 -4.49
N ASP A 53 7.31 2.61 -4.16
CA ASP A 53 8.14 3.58 -3.46
C ASP A 53 8.34 4.85 -4.29
N ALA A 54 8.58 4.70 -5.59
CA ALA A 54 8.68 5.83 -6.51
C ALA A 54 7.37 6.64 -6.57
N MET A 55 6.23 5.96 -6.53
CA MET A 55 4.93 6.64 -6.47
C MET A 55 4.79 7.48 -5.20
N PHE A 56 5.12 6.90 -4.04
CA PHE A 56 5.06 7.63 -2.78
C PHE A 56 6.02 8.82 -2.77
N ASP A 57 7.20 8.67 -3.34
CA ASP A 57 8.17 9.77 -3.44
C ASP A 57 7.62 10.92 -4.28
N ARG A 58 7.00 10.60 -5.42
CA ARG A 58 6.39 11.64 -6.28
C ARG A 58 5.25 12.36 -5.58
N CYS A 59 4.48 11.64 -4.79
CA CYS A 59 3.32 12.19 -4.09
C CYS A 59 3.73 12.88 -2.78
N GLY A 60 4.94 12.59 -2.28
CA GLY A 60 5.39 13.08 -0.97
C GLY A 60 4.60 12.51 0.20
N TYR A 61 3.96 11.34 0.02
CA TYR A 61 3.10 10.76 1.04
C TYR A 61 3.07 9.22 0.93
N PRO A 62 3.19 8.46 2.02
CA PRO A 62 3.69 8.97 3.30
C PRO A 62 5.14 9.40 3.16
N GLN A 63 5.49 10.47 3.84
CA GLN A 63 6.84 11.02 3.72
C GLN A 63 7.86 10.06 4.30
N THR A 64 9.01 9.96 3.63
CA THR A 64 10.20 9.40 4.27
C THR A 64 10.49 10.27 5.47
N PHE A 65 10.40 9.68 6.65
CA PHE A 65 10.47 10.45 7.88
C PHE A 65 11.91 10.89 8.13
N GLN A 66 12.23 12.10 7.67
CA GLN A 66 13.37 12.83 8.18
C GLN A 66 12.80 14.13 8.75
N GLU A 67 12.84 14.26 10.06
CA GLU A 67 12.55 15.53 10.68
C GLU A 67 13.63 16.50 10.28
N LYS A 68 13.30 17.39 9.35
CA LYS A 68 14.18 18.49 9.02
C LYS A 68 13.89 19.61 10.02
N HIS A 69 14.85 19.84 10.89
CA HIS A 69 14.85 21.03 11.71
C HIS A 69 15.70 22.08 10.99
N ASP A 70 15.28 23.36 11.06
CA ASP A 70 16.11 24.44 10.61
C ASP A 70 17.25 24.64 11.60
N PHE A 71 18.15 25.59 11.29
CA PHE A 71 19.31 25.88 12.16
C PHE A 71 18.92 26.34 13.57
N ASN A 72 17.69 26.74 13.78
CA ASN A 72 17.20 27.20 15.07
C ASN A 72 16.42 26.10 15.80
N GLY A 73 16.42 24.89 15.30
CA GLY A 73 15.69 23.78 15.87
C GLY A 73 14.19 23.83 15.66
N LYS A 74 13.71 24.78 14.87
CA LYS A 74 12.30 24.84 14.51
C LYS A 74 12.01 23.78 13.44
N LYS A 75 10.97 23.00 13.71
CA LYS A 75 10.43 22.08 12.73
C LYS A 75 10.03 22.90 11.50
N VAL A 76 10.67 22.64 10.37
CA VAL A 76 10.25 23.23 9.12
C VAL A 76 8.88 22.66 8.81
N SER A 77 7.85 23.49 8.97
CA SER A 77 6.53 23.10 8.52
C SER A 77 6.59 23.01 6.99
N ASN A 78 6.72 21.81 6.49
CA ASN A 78 6.38 21.60 5.10
C ASN A 78 4.93 21.99 4.94
N CYS A 79 4.64 22.87 3.99
CA CYS A 79 3.29 23.08 3.57
C CYS A 79 2.69 21.71 3.26
N TYR A 80 1.92 21.19 4.19
CA TYR A 80 1.26 19.92 4.04
C TYR A 80 0.13 20.14 3.04
N THR A 81 0.42 19.88 1.78
CA THR A 81 -0.62 19.77 0.77
C THR A 81 -1.15 18.36 0.83
N SER A 82 -2.46 18.24 1.05
CA SER A 82 -3.13 16.95 0.94
C SER A 82 -2.82 16.34 -0.43
N PRO A 83 -2.51 15.06 -0.49
CA PRO A 83 -2.22 14.42 -1.78
C PRO A 83 -3.44 14.46 -2.68
N GLU A 84 -3.20 14.55 -3.98
CA GLU A 84 -4.25 14.48 -4.98
C GLU A 84 -4.80 13.05 -5.04
N ILE A 85 -6.14 12.93 -5.06
CA ILE A 85 -6.81 11.64 -5.06
C ILE A 85 -7.30 11.33 -6.48
N PHE A 86 -6.86 10.20 -7.01
CA PHE A 86 -7.20 9.76 -8.38
C PHE A 86 -8.25 8.67 -8.44
N LEU A 87 -8.38 7.85 -7.40
CA LEU A 87 -9.36 6.78 -7.36
C LEU A 87 -10.31 6.97 -6.18
N ALA A 88 -11.60 6.81 -6.43
CA ALA A 88 -12.61 6.80 -5.38
C ALA A 88 -12.57 5.47 -4.61
N ASP A 89 -13.10 5.49 -3.38
CA ASP A 89 -13.17 4.28 -2.55
C ASP A 89 -13.94 3.16 -3.25
N GLU A 90 -15.02 3.50 -3.91
CA GLU A 90 -15.87 2.54 -4.61
C GLU A 90 -15.12 1.87 -5.75
N GLU A 91 -14.31 2.62 -6.48
CA GLU A 91 -13.49 2.07 -7.55
C GLU A 91 -12.40 1.16 -7.00
N LEU A 92 -11.74 1.60 -5.94
CA LEU A 92 -10.66 0.83 -5.32
C LEU A 92 -11.17 -0.50 -4.79
N GLU A 93 -12.36 -0.52 -4.20
CA GLU A 93 -12.96 -1.73 -3.66
C GLU A 93 -13.23 -2.80 -4.71
N THR A 94 -13.47 -2.39 -5.96
CA THR A 94 -13.73 -3.35 -7.04
C THR A 94 -12.48 -4.03 -7.60
N LYS A 95 -11.31 -3.54 -7.26
CA LYS A 95 -10.05 -4.06 -7.80
C LYS A 95 -9.65 -5.32 -7.05
N CYS A 96 -9.54 -6.42 -7.78
CA CYS A 96 -9.18 -7.73 -7.23
C CYS A 96 -8.16 -8.42 -8.11
N GLY A 97 -7.27 -9.20 -7.47
CA GLY A 97 -6.34 -10.06 -8.19
C GLY A 97 -6.98 -11.40 -8.54
N GLN A 98 -6.40 -12.08 -9.50
CA GLN A 98 -6.89 -13.40 -9.92
C GLN A 98 -6.61 -14.47 -8.86
N LEU A 99 -5.46 -14.40 -8.19
CA LEU A 99 -5.13 -15.32 -7.11
C LEU A 99 -5.64 -14.81 -5.76
N THR A 100 -5.28 -13.60 -5.43
CA THR A 100 -5.67 -13.01 -4.16
C THR A 100 -5.52 -11.48 -4.21
N THR A 101 -6.11 -10.83 -3.23
CA THR A 101 -6.02 -9.38 -3.08
C THR A 101 -5.51 -9.07 -1.67
N LEU A 102 -4.48 -8.25 -1.60
CA LEU A 102 -3.87 -7.86 -0.34
C LEU A 102 -3.98 -6.35 -0.19
N ASP A 103 -4.37 -5.90 0.99
CA ASP A 103 -4.35 -4.49 1.35
C ASP A 103 -3.12 -4.24 2.20
N VAL A 104 -2.20 -3.44 1.68
CA VAL A 104 -0.97 -3.08 2.37
C VAL A 104 -1.10 -1.65 2.86
N PHE A 105 -1.05 -1.47 4.17
CA PHE A 105 -1.14 -0.17 4.81
C PHE A 105 0.27 0.24 5.23
N VAL A 106 0.79 1.28 4.59
CA VAL A 106 2.14 1.77 4.87
C VAL A 106 2.03 2.89 5.89
N SER A 107 2.28 2.57 7.15
CA SER A 107 2.17 3.54 8.24
C SER A 107 3.35 4.51 8.28
N SER A 108 4.51 4.06 7.81
CA SER A 108 5.73 4.86 7.86
C SER A 108 6.73 4.35 6.82
N ARG A 109 7.54 5.28 6.29
CA ARG A 109 8.72 4.95 5.47
C ARG A 109 9.98 5.50 6.13
N ARG A 110 10.09 5.27 7.43
CA ARG A 110 11.17 5.81 8.25
C ARG A 110 12.52 5.24 7.80
N ASN A 111 13.51 6.11 7.60
CA ASN A 111 14.85 5.73 7.14
C ASN A 111 14.81 4.92 5.83
N THR A 112 13.92 5.29 4.92
CA THR A 112 13.66 4.57 3.67
C THR A 112 13.16 3.14 3.84
N SER A 113 12.84 2.73 5.06
CA SER A 113 12.27 1.41 5.33
C SER A 113 10.75 1.51 5.54
N TRP A 114 10.02 0.61 4.92
CA TRP A 114 8.57 0.59 5.03
C TRP A 114 8.12 -0.13 6.30
N GLN A 115 7.12 0.45 6.96
CA GLN A 115 6.49 -0.14 8.14
C GLN A 115 4.99 -0.10 7.96
N GLY A 116 4.31 -1.13 8.42
CA GLY A 116 2.86 -1.17 8.30
C GLY A 116 2.27 -2.55 8.54
N ILE A 117 1.11 -2.78 7.94
CA ILE A 117 0.43 -4.07 8.03
C ILE A 117 -0.07 -4.52 6.65
N ILE A 118 -0.20 -5.85 6.51
CA ILE A 118 -0.81 -6.48 5.35
C ILE A 118 -2.08 -7.17 5.79
N LYS A 119 -3.18 -6.90 5.10
CA LYS A 119 -4.45 -7.60 5.31
C LYS A 119 -4.83 -8.32 4.02
N GLN A 120 -5.17 -9.59 4.14
CA GLN A 120 -5.70 -10.33 3.00
C GLN A 120 -7.20 -10.10 2.92
N VAL A 121 -7.67 -9.65 1.76
CA VAL A 121 -9.10 -9.36 1.57
C VAL A 121 -9.92 -10.65 1.69
N ASN A 122 -11.02 -10.56 2.41
CA ASN A 122 -11.94 -11.68 2.71
C ASN A 122 -11.34 -12.77 3.63
N LYS A 123 -10.25 -12.45 4.30
CA LYS A 123 -9.66 -13.32 5.33
C LYS A 123 -9.28 -12.52 6.55
N ASP A 124 -9.19 -13.18 7.69
CA ASP A 124 -8.83 -12.52 8.94
C ASP A 124 -7.32 -12.41 9.17
N ALA A 125 -6.53 -12.81 8.19
CA ALA A 125 -5.09 -12.78 8.31
C ALA A 125 -4.58 -11.34 8.25
N VAL A 126 -3.81 -10.95 9.27
CA VAL A 126 -3.13 -9.66 9.35
C VAL A 126 -1.67 -9.91 9.69
N ILE A 127 -0.76 -9.34 8.93
CA ILE A 127 0.67 -9.44 9.17
C ILE A 127 1.25 -8.05 9.34
N GLU A 128 2.00 -7.85 10.42
CA GLU A 128 2.76 -6.62 10.65
C GLU A 128 4.14 -6.75 10.01
N PHE A 129 4.59 -5.69 9.36
CA PHE A 129 5.95 -5.64 8.82
C PHE A 129 6.65 -4.37 9.28
N ARG A 130 7.97 -4.48 9.50
CA ARG A 130 8.81 -3.39 9.99
C ARG A 130 9.93 -3.03 9.02
N SER A 131 10.00 -3.72 7.90
CA SER A 131 11.00 -3.47 6.87
C SER A 131 10.48 -3.94 5.52
N ASP A 132 11.17 -3.54 4.47
CA ASP A 132 10.87 -3.97 3.11
C ASP A 132 10.95 -5.48 2.98
N ILE A 133 11.95 -6.07 3.61
CA ILE A 133 12.15 -7.53 3.58
C ILE A 133 11.00 -8.24 4.28
N GLU A 134 10.56 -7.72 5.44
CA GLU A 134 9.42 -8.29 6.15
C GLU A 134 8.12 -8.16 5.34
N LEU A 135 7.94 -7.04 4.62
CA LEU A 135 6.80 -6.87 3.73
C LEU A 135 6.78 -7.96 2.65
N LEU A 136 7.88 -8.14 1.95
CA LEU A 136 7.97 -9.13 0.88
C LEU A 136 7.83 -10.55 1.42
N SER A 137 8.44 -10.85 2.56
CA SER A 137 8.29 -12.14 3.23
C SER A 137 6.85 -12.39 3.65
N GLY A 138 6.18 -11.36 4.18
CA GLY A 138 4.78 -11.45 4.60
C GLY A 138 3.86 -11.74 3.42
N ILE A 139 4.06 -11.07 2.30
CA ILE A 139 3.28 -11.31 1.08
C ILE A 139 3.46 -12.77 0.63
N LYS A 140 4.68 -13.23 0.53
CA LYS A 140 4.97 -14.62 0.11
C LYS A 140 4.38 -15.63 1.09
N HIS A 141 4.47 -15.35 2.39
CA HIS A 141 3.90 -16.22 3.41
C HIS A 141 2.38 -16.39 3.22
N LEU A 142 1.68 -15.29 3.00
CA LEU A 142 0.23 -15.33 2.77
C LEU A 142 -0.11 -16.09 1.49
N LEU A 143 0.68 -15.90 0.44
CA LEU A 143 0.46 -16.58 -0.84
C LEU A 143 0.69 -18.09 -0.75
N MET A 144 1.69 -18.51 0.02
CA MET A 144 2.00 -19.94 0.19
C MET A 144 0.99 -20.65 1.07
N LYS A 145 0.33 -19.93 1.96
CA LYS A 145 -0.53 -20.52 2.99
C LYS A 145 -1.98 -20.67 2.58
N GLY A 146 -2.47 -19.86 1.67
CA GLY A 146 -3.90 -19.69 1.55
C GLY A 146 -4.49 -19.62 0.15
N ILE A 147 -3.74 -20.05 -0.80
CA ILE A 147 -4.31 -20.07 -2.15
C ILE A 147 -4.95 -21.40 -2.47
#